data_aa2a1b3df25bf3f9d3c997459eabcfc1
#
_entry.id   aa2a1b3df25bf3f9d3c997459eabcfc1
#
_cell.length_a   1.000
_cell.length_b   1.000
_cell.length_c   1.000
_cell.angle_alpha   90.00
_cell.angle_beta   90.00
_cell.angle_gamma   90.00
#
_symmetry.space_group_name_H-M   'P 1'
#
loop_
_entity.id
_entity.type
_entity.pdbx_description
1 polymer ?
#
loop_
_entity_poly.entity_id
_entity_poly.type
_entity_poly.pdbx_seq_one_letter_code
_entity_poly.pdbx_strand_id
1 'polypeptide(L)'
;MNIINTNLNFKQMDTRSSTQRIILHHAAAKKCSAEDIHRWHLNNGWSGAGYHFLVRKDGTIYRLRPEDKVGAHAYGANYDSLGICFEGDYKEEIMQEEEIKAGRELVNFLKNKYGINTVQVHKNVNATNCPGDNFPFDQIANSNETGVLKPSQEEGKIATIQTSLNEKYGLNISVDNIYGNETKKALVKGLQTELNKQFGSKLAVDGIFGTNTYNACINVRKGAEGNITWLIQSMLICKLFNINADGIFGPATESAIREFQKRNGLSQDGIVGKNTFSKLFK
;
A
#
# COMPACT_ATOMS: atom_id res chain seq x y z
N MET A 1 4.90 2.66 3.52
CA MET A 1 3.73 3.32 4.17
C MET A 1 3.98 4.82 4.28
N ASN A 2 3.03 5.67 3.92
CA ASN A 2 3.08 7.11 4.11
C ASN A 2 1.91 7.54 5.00
N ILE A 3 2.19 8.23 6.13
CA ILE A 3 1.17 8.73 7.05
C ILE A 3 1.09 10.25 6.88
N ILE A 4 -0.07 10.74 6.46
CA ILE A 4 -0.33 12.17 6.27
C ILE A 4 -0.74 12.79 7.61
N ASN A 5 0.00 13.79 8.07
CA ASN A 5 -0.39 14.55 9.26
C ASN A 5 -1.54 15.52 8.92
N THR A 6 -2.51 15.59 9.81
CA THR A 6 -3.64 16.53 9.69
C THR A 6 -3.42 17.78 10.53
N ASN A 7 -4.05 18.90 10.15
CA ASN A 7 -4.05 20.15 10.90
C ASN A 7 -5.37 20.33 11.65
N LEU A 8 -5.78 19.32 12.42
CA LEU A 8 -7.03 19.34 13.18
C LEU A 8 -6.85 20.11 14.51
N ASN A 9 -7.81 20.96 14.85
CA ASN A 9 -7.81 21.77 16.07
C ASN A 9 -8.51 21.03 17.21
N PHE A 10 -7.73 20.50 18.15
CA PHE A 10 -8.23 19.79 19.32
C PHE A 10 -8.46 20.72 20.51
N LYS A 11 -9.50 20.44 21.31
CA LYS A 11 -9.57 20.96 22.69
C LYS A 11 -8.51 20.29 23.56
N GLN A 12 -8.39 20.71 24.82
CA GLN A 12 -7.45 20.11 25.78
C GLN A 12 -7.64 18.57 25.86
N MET A 13 -6.52 17.86 25.90
CA MET A 13 -6.47 16.40 25.96
C MET A 13 -5.40 15.96 26.97
N ASP A 14 -5.69 14.90 27.72
CA ASP A 14 -4.73 14.26 28.61
C ASP A 14 -3.65 13.53 27.82
N THR A 15 -2.47 13.44 28.42
CA THR A 15 -1.35 12.66 27.87
C THR A 15 -1.45 11.21 28.33
N ARG A 16 -1.21 10.28 27.41
CA ARG A 16 -1.23 8.85 27.67
C ARG A 16 0.14 8.38 28.14
N SER A 17 0.17 7.57 29.19
CA SER A 17 1.42 7.10 29.82
C SER A 17 1.94 5.79 29.25
N SER A 18 1.09 4.99 28.59
CA SER A 18 1.48 3.68 28.04
C SER A 18 0.70 3.34 26.76
N THR A 19 1.24 2.42 25.99
CA THR A 19 0.57 1.81 24.86
C THR A 19 0.67 0.30 24.97
N GLN A 20 -0.44 -0.38 25.22
CA GLN A 20 -0.49 -1.82 25.45
C GLN A 20 -1.24 -2.57 24.36
N ARG A 21 -2.07 -1.87 23.60
CA ARG A 21 -2.93 -2.47 22.58
C ARG A 21 -3.33 -1.50 21.47
N ILE A 22 -3.75 -2.08 20.35
CA ILE A 22 -4.38 -1.38 19.24
C ILE A 22 -5.83 -1.82 19.17
N ILE A 23 -6.76 -0.88 18.97
CA ILE A 23 -8.19 -1.17 18.83
C ILE A 23 -8.64 -0.68 17.45
N LEU A 24 -9.22 -1.60 16.68
CA LEU A 24 -9.69 -1.35 15.32
C LEU A 24 -11.17 -1.02 15.33
N HIS A 25 -11.54 -0.02 14.54
CA HIS A 25 -12.90 0.51 14.41
C HIS A 25 -13.25 0.70 12.94
N HIS A 26 -14.53 0.83 12.64
CA HIS A 26 -15.01 1.44 11.40
C HIS A 26 -15.65 2.81 11.67
N ALA A 27 -15.76 3.63 10.63
CA ALA A 27 -16.39 4.92 10.72
C ALA A 27 -17.94 4.83 10.80
N ALA A 28 -18.51 3.67 10.48
CA ALA A 28 -19.94 3.46 10.25
C ALA A 28 -20.53 4.45 9.23
N ALA A 29 -19.72 4.84 8.25
CA ALA A 29 -20.06 5.78 7.18
C ALA A 29 -19.37 5.34 5.90
N LYS A 30 -20.12 5.19 4.80
CA LYS A 30 -19.60 4.72 3.51
C LYS A 30 -18.46 5.57 2.96
N LYS A 31 -18.42 6.86 3.33
CA LYS A 31 -17.35 7.79 2.98
C LYS A 31 -17.18 8.83 4.08
N CYS A 32 -15.94 9.12 4.47
CA CYS A 32 -15.62 10.18 5.42
C CYS A 32 -14.20 10.67 5.25
N SER A 33 -13.95 11.92 5.55
CA SER A 33 -12.62 12.52 5.66
C SER A 33 -12.15 12.58 7.13
N ALA A 34 -10.91 12.97 7.33
CA ALA A 34 -10.35 13.26 8.66
C ALA A 34 -11.13 14.38 9.36
N GLU A 35 -11.51 15.41 8.59
CA GLU A 35 -12.27 16.57 9.06
C GLU A 35 -13.72 16.18 9.43
N ASP A 36 -14.33 15.25 8.70
CA ASP A 36 -15.67 14.76 9.02
C ASP A 36 -15.67 14.05 10.38
N ILE A 37 -14.77 13.10 10.60
CA ILE A 37 -14.62 12.41 11.89
C ILE A 37 -14.36 13.43 13.01
N HIS A 38 -13.49 14.39 12.78
CA HIS A 38 -13.15 15.41 13.77
C HIS A 38 -14.39 16.25 14.13
N ARG A 39 -15.14 16.71 13.14
CA ARG A 39 -16.36 17.48 13.31
C ARG A 39 -17.45 16.69 14.03
N TRP A 40 -17.67 15.41 13.66
CA TRP A 40 -18.66 14.56 14.32
C TRP A 40 -18.35 14.39 15.80
N HIS A 41 -17.07 14.18 16.14
CA HIS A 41 -16.66 14.00 17.52
C HIS A 41 -16.69 15.32 18.33
N LEU A 42 -16.40 16.46 17.72
CA LEU A 42 -16.62 17.77 18.35
C LEU A 42 -18.10 18.01 18.64
N ASN A 43 -19.00 17.64 17.72
CA ASN A 43 -20.46 17.77 17.90
C ASN A 43 -20.98 16.86 19.03
N ASN A 44 -20.30 15.75 19.30
CA ASN A 44 -20.59 14.90 20.46
C ASN A 44 -20.01 15.45 21.78
N GLY A 45 -19.43 16.66 21.77
CA GLY A 45 -18.84 17.29 22.94
C GLY A 45 -17.41 16.84 23.27
N TRP A 46 -16.80 16.00 22.44
CA TRP A 46 -15.44 15.49 22.64
C TRP A 46 -14.39 16.53 22.27
N SER A 47 -13.11 16.23 22.56
CA SER A 47 -12.00 17.14 22.27
C SER A 47 -11.59 17.17 20.79
N GLY A 48 -12.30 16.49 19.92
CA GLY A 48 -12.01 16.29 18.50
C GLY A 48 -11.94 14.81 18.15
N ALA A 49 -11.34 14.44 17.00
CA ALA A 49 -11.25 13.06 16.55
C ALA A 49 -10.78 12.13 17.67
N GLY A 50 -11.55 11.09 17.99
CA GLY A 50 -11.26 10.16 19.07
C GLY A 50 -10.21 9.11 18.69
N TYR A 51 -10.08 8.81 17.40
CA TYR A 51 -9.12 7.87 16.85
C TYR A 51 -7.76 8.52 16.62
N HIS A 52 -6.68 7.75 16.71
CA HIS A 52 -5.33 8.22 16.43
C HIS A 52 -5.02 8.21 14.93
N PHE A 53 -5.62 7.26 14.21
CA PHE A 53 -5.44 7.12 12.77
C PHE A 53 -6.77 6.87 12.05
N LEU A 54 -6.81 7.31 10.78
CA LEU A 54 -7.84 6.93 9.81
C LEU A 54 -7.16 6.27 8.62
N VAL A 55 -7.65 5.09 8.25
CA VAL A 55 -7.31 4.42 7.00
C VAL A 55 -8.48 4.60 6.04
N ARG A 56 -8.21 5.15 4.85
CA ARG A 56 -9.21 5.38 3.81
C ARG A 56 -9.30 4.18 2.89
N LYS A 57 -10.43 4.06 2.17
CA LYS A 57 -10.69 2.99 1.19
C LYS A 57 -9.63 2.90 0.10
N ASP A 58 -8.99 4.01 -0.27
CA ASP A 58 -7.91 4.09 -1.25
C ASP A 58 -6.53 3.73 -0.67
N GLY A 59 -6.47 3.29 0.60
CA GLY A 59 -5.24 2.98 1.31
C GLY A 59 -4.50 4.18 1.89
N THR A 60 -5.03 5.40 1.76
CA THR A 60 -4.43 6.59 2.36
C THR A 60 -4.58 6.55 3.88
N ILE A 61 -3.48 6.84 4.61
CA ILE A 61 -3.46 6.86 6.08
C ILE A 61 -3.30 8.28 6.58
N TYR A 62 -4.19 8.71 7.45
CA TYR A 62 -4.12 9.99 8.13
C TYR A 62 -3.85 9.81 9.62
N ARG A 63 -2.92 10.63 10.17
CA ARG A 63 -2.79 10.80 11.62
C ARG A 63 -3.80 11.86 12.05
N LEU A 64 -4.75 11.47 12.92
CA LEU A 64 -5.78 12.35 13.46
C LEU A 64 -5.32 12.91 14.80
N ARG A 65 -5.54 12.15 15.89
CA ARG A 65 -5.13 12.53 17.24
C ARG A 65 -3.64 12.22 17.45
N PRO A 66 -2.87 13.08 18.12
CA PRO A 66 -1.48 12.75 18.47
C PRO A 66 -1.39 11.46 19.26
N GLU A 67 -0.39 10.63 18.93
CA GLU A 67 -0.25 9.28 19.49
C GLU A 67 0.01 9.28 21.02
N ASP A 68 0.54 10.36 21.58
CA ASP A 68 0.78 10.55 23.01
C ASP A 68 -0.47 11.00 23.78
N LYS A 69 -1.58 11.29 23.12
CA LYS A 69 -2.81 11.74 23.75
C LYS A 69 -3.78 10.59 24.01
N VAL A 70 -4.51 10.69 25.13
CA VAL A 70 -5.57 9.76 25.49
C VAL A 70 -6.66 9.76 24.41
N GLY A 71 -7.02 8.60 23.91
CA GLY A 71 -8.05 8.44 22.89
C GLY A 71 -9.45 8.79 23.40
N ALA A 72 -10.41 8.83 22.47
CA ALA A 72 -11.84 8.87 22.79
C ALA A 72 -12.57 7.92 21.82
N HIS A 73 -12.21 6.63 21.84
CA HIS A 73 -12.68 5.63 20.89
C HIS A 73 -13.13 4.31 21.53
N ALA A 74 -12.67 4.01 22.75
CA ALA A 74 -13.06 2.78 23.48
C ALA A 74 -13.09 3.07 24.98
N TYR A 75 -14.30 3.15 25.54
CA TYR A 75 -14.48 3.42 26.98
C TYR A 75 -13.74 2.38 27.83
N GLY A 76 -13.02 2.84 28.85
CA GLY A 76 -12.20 1.98 29.72
C GLY A 76 -10.85 1.55 29.15
N ALA A 77 -10.60 1.76 27.84
CA ALA A 77 -9.34 1.38 27.17
C ALA A 77 -8.62 2.55 26.49
N ASN A 78 -9.13 3.77 26.58
CA ASN A 78 -8.54 4.94 25.92
C ASN A 78 -7.14 5.30 26.45
N TYR A 79 -6.83 4.98 27.70
CA TYR A 79 -5.58 5.36 28.37
C TYR A 79 -4.39 4.48 27.97
N ASP A 80 -4.63 3.28 27.44
CA ASP A 80 -3.59 2.31 27.13
C ASP A 80 -3.62 1.80 25.67
N SER A 81 -4.46 2.41 24.83
CA SER A 81 -4.64 1.95 23.45
C SER A 81 -4.46 3.03 22.38
N LEU A 82 -4.10 2.59 21.18
CA LEU A 82 -4.20 3.36 19.95
C LEU A 82 -5.46 2.93 19.19
N GLY A 83 -6.32 3.89 18.82
CA GLY A 83 -7.49 3.62 17.98
C GLY A 83 -7.17 3.86 16.51
N ILE A 84 -7.48 2.87 15.67
CA ILE A 84 -7.44 2.98 14.20
C ILE A 84 -8.87 2.88 13.69
N CYS A 85 -9.32 3.88 12.96
CA CYS A 85 -10.61 3.91 12.28
C CYS A 85 -10.42 3.60 10.80
N PHE A 86 -11.30 2.78 10.23
CA PHE A 86 -11.36 2.46 8.81
C PHE A 86 -12.57 3.12 8.19
N GLU A 87 -12.41 3.73 6.99
CA GLU A 87 -13.48 4.37 6.25
C GLU A 87 -14.43 3.33 5.68
N GLY A 88 -15.66 3.28 6.16
CA GLY A 88 -16.68 2.34 5.67
C GLY A 88 -17.69 1.99 6.74
N ASP A 89 -18.76 1.30 6.35
CA ASP A 89 -19.68 0.59 7.24
C ASP A 89 -19.61 -0.92 6.96
N TYR A 90 -18.75 -1.61 7.69
CA TYR A 90 -18.52 -3.06 7.50
C TYR A 90 -19.57 -3.95 8.18
N LYS A 91 -20.72 -3.39 8.50
CA LYS A 91 -21.98 -4.15 8.66
C LYS A 91 -22.62 -4.43 7.30
N GLU A 92 -22.39 -3.56 6.31
CA GLU A 92 -23.00 -3.60 4.99
C GLU A 92 -21.99 -3.80 3.85
N GLU A 93 -20.79 -3.23 3.98
CA GLU A 93 -19.76 -3.19 2.93
C GLU A 93 -18.70 -4.28 3.14
N ILE A 94 -18.01 -4.61 2.06
CA ILE A 94 -16.77 -5.41 2.07
C ILE A 94 -15.60 -4.45 1.89
N MET A 95 -14.58 -4.60 2.74
CA MET A 95 -13.37 -3.76 2.71
C MET A 95 -12.57 -3.99 1.44
N GLN A 96 -12.03 -2.92 0.86
CA GLN A 96 -11.18 -2.98 -0.31
C GLN A 96 -9.77 -3.46 0.05
N GLU A 97 -9.09 -4.13 -0.88
CA GLU A 97 -7.75 -4.70 -0.65
C GLU A 97 -6.71 -3.62 -0.30
N GLU A 98 -6.79 -2.44 -0.93
CA GLU A 98 -5.92 -1.31 -0.65
C GLU A 98 -6.03 -0.85 0.82
N GLU A 99 -7.25 -0.84 1.36
CA GLU A 99 -7.51 -0.47 2.75
C GLU A 99 -7.04 -1.56 3.73
N ILE A 100 -7.28 -2.84 3.41
CA ILE A 100 -6.78 -3.99 4.20
C ILE A 100 -5.26 -3.93 4.29
N LYS A 101 -4.58 -3.73 3.15
CA LYS A 101 -3.13 -3.64 3.09
C LYS A 101 -2.60 -2.47 3.90
N ALA A 102 -3.17 -1.28 3.72
CA ALA A 102 -2.76 -0.09 4.47
C ALA A 102 -2.98 -0.26 5.99
N GLY A 103 -4.10 -0.86 6.37
CA GLY A 103 -4.41 -1.18 7.76
C GLY A 103 -3.41 -2.15 8.38
N ARG A 104 -3.05 -3.22 7.64
CA ARG A 104 -2.03 -4.19 8.05
C ARG A 104 -0.66 -3.55 8.22
N GLU A 105 -0.23 -2.73 7.25
CA GLU A 105 1.05 -2.00 7.33
C GLU A 105 1.09 -1.07 8.55
N LEU A 106 0.00 -0.33 8.82
CA LEU A 106 -0.10 0.55 9.97
C LEU A 106 -0.06 -0.22 11.29
N VAL A 107 -0.82 -1.31 11.41
CA VAL A 107 -0.83 -2.18 12.61
C VAL A 107 0.57 -2.71 12.89
N ASN A 108 1.26 -3.26 11.89
CA ASN A 108 2.63 -3.76 12.03
C ASN A 108 3.62 -2.66 12.43
N PHE A 109 3.53 -1.50 11.81
CA PHE A 109 4.36 -0.35 12.18
C PHE A 109 4.17 0.03 13.66
N LEU A 110 2.92 0.11 14.14
CA LEU A 110 2.61 0.47 15.52
C LEU A 110 3.01 -0.64 16.50
N LYS A 111 2.80 -1.92 16.14
CA LYS A 111 3.28 -3.07 16.93
C LYS A 111 4.78 -2.96 17.17
N ASN A 112 5.56 -2.74 16.11
CA ASN A 112 7.01 -2.60 16.21
C ASN A 112 7.43 -1.35 16.98
N LYS A 113 6.79 -0.20 16.73
CA LYS A 113 7.11 1.07 17.38
C LYS A 113 6.92 1.05 18.89
N TYR A 114 5.87 0.37 19.36
CA TYR A 114 5.48 0.36 20.78
C TYR A 114 5.73 -0.98 21.49
N GLY A 115 6.24 -1.99 20.79
CA GLY A 115 6.41 -3.33 21.36
C GLY A 115 5.08 -4.00 21.72
N ILE A 116 4.02 -3.77 20.94
CA ILE A 116 2.66 -4.25 21.22
C ILE A 116 2.39 -5.52 20.42
N ASN A 117 1.79 -6.51 21.08
CA ASN A 117 1.29 -7.72 20.41
C ASN A 117 -0.25 -7.80 20.39
N THR A 118 -0.93 -7.03 21.23
CA THR A 118 -2.38 -7.09 21.37
C THR A 118 -3.07 -6.18 20.37
N VAL A 119 -3.84 -6.78 19.47
CA VAL A 119 -4.74 -6.08 18.54
C VAL A 119 -6.15 -6.62 18.76
N GLN A 120 -7.12 -5.73 18.89
CA GLN A 120 -8.52 -6.07 19.17
C GLN A 120 -9.44 -5.26 18.27
N VAL A 121 -10.67 -5.71 18.11
CA VAL A 121 -11.75 -4.87 17.55
C VAL A 121 -12.57 -4.24 18.69
N HIS A 122 -13.26 -3.15 18.41
CA HIS A 122 -14.03 -2.40 19.41
C HIS A 122 -15.04 -3.30 20.16
N LYS A 123 -15.73 -4.22 19.47
CA LYS A 123 -16.67 -5.17 20.08
C LYS A 123 -16.05 -6.14 21.10
N ASN A 124 -14.72 -6.30 21.10
CA ASN A 124 -14.04 -7.10 22.13
C ASN A 124 -13.82 -6.33 23.45
N VAL A 125 -14.00 -5.00 23.43
CA VAL A 125 -13.72 -4.11 24.56
C VAL A 125 -15.01 -3.52 25.13
N ASN A 126 -15.97 -3.17 24.24
CA ASN A 126 -17.23 -2.55 24.62
C ASN A 126 -18.41 -3.29 23.97
N ALA A 127 -19.61 -3.16 24.55
CA ALA A 127 -20.85 -3.67 23.96
C ALA A 127 -21.25 -2.83 22.74
N THR A 128 -20.80 -3.22 21.55
CA THR A 128 -21.01 -2.56 20.27
C THR A 128 -20.89 -3.54 19.11
N ASN A 129 -21.46 -3.22 17.95
CA ASN A 129 -21.28 -3.99 16.72
C ASN A 129 -20.08 -3.49 15.88
N CYS A 130 -19.34 -2.49 16.35
CA CYS A 130 -18.16 -1.96 15.67
C CYS A 130 -17.01 -2.98 15.74
N PRO A 131 -16.31 -3.28 14.64
CA PRO A 131 -16.36 -2.62 13.33
C PRO A 131 -17.30 -3.27 12.30
N GLY A 132 -18.22 -4.14 12.70
CA GLY A 132 -19.12 -4.89 11.82
C GLY A 132 -18.62 -6.31 11.54
N ASP A 133 -19.51 -7.17 11.01
CA ASP A 133 -19.20 -8.58 10.81
C ASP A 133 -18.40 -8.84 9.53
N ASN A 134 -18.46 -7.93 8.55
CA ASN A 134 -17.67 -8.01 7.32
C ASN A 134 -16.26 -7.42 7.49
N PHE A 135 -15.88 -6.98 8.70
CA PHE A 135 -14.55 -6.42 8.94
C PHE A 135 -13.48 -7.52 8.93
N PRO A 136 -12.47 -7.46 8.04
CA PRO A 136 -11.49 -8.53 7.83
C PRO A 136 -10.38 -8.49 8.90
N PHE A 137 -10.76 -8.71 10.18
CA PHE A 137 -9.85 -8.58 11.32
C PHE A 137 -8.57 -9.39 11.15
N ASP A 138 -8.68 -10.68 10.79
CA ASP A 138 -7.52 -11.57 10.68
C ASP A 138 -6.53 -11.12 9.61
N GLN A 139 -7.02 -10.55 8.52
CA GLN A 139 -6.17 -10.04 7.45
C GLN A 139 -5.41 -8.76 7.83
N ILE A 140 -5.92 -8.01 8.83
CA ILE A 140 -5.32 -6.75 9.29
C ILE A 140 -4.46 -6.97 10.54
N ALA A 141 -4.94 -7.75 11.51
CA ALA A 141 -4.34 -7.86 12.84
C ALA A 141 -3.36 -9.02 12.98
N ASN A 142 -3.66 -10.16 12.33
CA ASN A 142 -2.95 -11.42 12.51
C ASN A 142 -1.88 -11.64 11.42
N SER A 143 -1.02 -10.66 11.20
CA SER A 143 0.27 -10.94 10.56
C SER A 143 1.19 -11.66 11.57
N ASN A 144 0.67 -12.68 12.27
CA ASN A 144 1.48 -13.61 13.01
C ASN A 144 2.09 -14.62 12.05
N GLU A 145 3.12 -14.22 11.36
CA GLU A 145 4.15 -15.14 10.94
C GLU A 145 5.33 -15.12 11.92
N THR A 146 5.08 -15.57 13.15
CA THR A 146 6.09 -16.28 13.96
C THR A 146 5.89 -17.77 13.74
N GLY A 147 5.87 -18.19 12.55
CA GLY A 147 6.09 -19.54 12.08
C GLY A 147 7.04 -19.42 10.93
N VAL A 148 8.09 -20.23 10.95
CA VAL A 148 8.91 -20.48 9.78
C VAL A 148 8.00 -21.08 8.70
N LEU A 149 7.14 -20.23 8.11
CA LEU A 149 6.58 -20.51 6.81
C LEU A 149 7.69 -20.19 5.82
N LYS A 150 8.05 -21.17 5.02
CA LYS A 150 8.72 -20.88 3.75
C LYS A 150 8.03 -19.66 3.16
N PRO A 151 8.77 -18.64 2.67
CA PRO A 151 8.16 -17.45 2.10
C PRO A 151 7.08 -17.92 1.13
N SER A 152 5.82 -17.51 1.37
CA SER A 152 4.79 -17.62 0.36
C SER A 152 5.36 -16.91 -0.88
N GLN A 153 5.09 -17.40 -2.07
CA GLN A 153 5.71 -16.87 -3.30
C GLN A 153 5.47 -15.37 -3.54
N GLU A 154 4.70 -14.70 -2.66
CA GLU A 154 4.43 -13.26 -2.72
C GLU A 154 5.29 -12.43 -1.75
N GLU A 155 5.73 -13.02 -0.62
CA GLU A 155 6.67 -12.36 0.29
C GLU A 155 8.06 -12.39 -0.31
N GLY A 156 8.55 -11.21 -0.67
CA GLY A 156 9.89 -11.08 -1.24
C GLY A 156 9.91 -10.87 -2.76
N LYS A 157 8.77 -10.82 -3.45
CA LYS A 157 8.76 -10.55 -4.90
C LYS A 157 9.49 -9.26 -5.26
N ILE A 158 9.31 -8.19 -4.45
CA ILE A 158 10.03 -6.93 -4.68
C ILE A 158 11.51 -7.08 -4.32
N ALA A 159 11.86 -7.76 -3.22
CA ALA A 159 13.24 -8.06 -2.87
C ALA A 159 13.94 -8.89 -3.97
N THR A 160 13.27 -9.89 -4.53
CA THR A 160 13.76 -10.66 -5.68
C THR A 160 14.01 -9.77 -6.90
N ILE A 161 13.08 -8.82 -7.18
CA ILE A 161 13.26 -7.85 -8.26
C ILE A 161 14.45 -6.93 -7.97
N GLN A 162 14.59 -6.43 -6.74
CA GLN A 162 15.70 -5.56 -6.32
C GLN A 162 17.05 -6.29 -6.45
N THR A 163 17.14 -7.53 -5.98
CA THR A 163 18.33 -8.38 -6.15
C THR A 163 18.65 -8.56 -7.64
N SER A 164 17.66 -8.94 -8.45
CA SER A 164 17.84 -9.13 -9.89
C SER A 164 18.25 -7.84 -10.62
N LEU A 165 17.77 -6.67 -10.18
CA LEU A 165 18.18 -5.36 -10.72
C LEU A 165 19.64 -5.08 -10.42
N ASN A 166 20.10 -5.37 -9.20
CA ASN A 166 21.52 -5.23 -8.83
C ASN A 166 22.40 -6.16 -9.66
N GLU A 167 22.02 -7.44 -9.80
CA GLU A 167 22.78 -8.44 -10.53
C GLU A 167 22.81 -8.18 -12.05
N LYS A 168 21.64 -7.91 -12.66
CA LYS A 168 21.51 -7.76 -14.13
C LYS A 168 22.09 -6.45 -14.66
N TYR A 169 21.99 -5.37 -13.87
CA TYR A 169 22.31 -4.01 -14.33
C TYR A 169 23.43 -3.34 -13.53
N GLY A 170 24.09 -4.07 -12.62
CA GLY A 170 25.19 -3.54 -11.81
C GLY A 170 24.74 -2.36 -10.92
N LEU A 171 23.48 -2.35 -10.48
CA LEU A 171 22.96 -1.34 -9.58
C LEU A 171 23.27 -1.72 -8.14
N ASN A 172 23.22 -0.76 -7.23
CA ASN A 172 23.47 -0.98 -5.81
C ASN A 172 22.31 -0.39 -4.99
N ILE A 173 21.07 -0.85 -5.30
CA ILE A 173 19.89 -0.45 -4.56
C ILE A 173 19.67 -1.35 -3.34
N SER A 174 19.00 -0.81 -2.31
CA SER A 174 18.61 -1.56 -1.13
C SER A 174 17.66 -2.71 -1.49
N VAL A 175 17.90 -3.89 -0.90
CA VAL A 175 17.03 -5.07 -1.01
C VAL A 175 16.16 -5.13 0.24
N ASP A 176 15.15 -4.27 0.30
CA ASP A 176 14.30 -4.04 1.46
C ASP A 176 12.84 -4.50 1.27
N ASN A 177 12.56 -5.11 0.12
CA ASN A 177 11.22 -5.51 -0.31
C ASN A 177 10.20 -4.34 -0.40
N ILE A 178 10.67 -3.10 -0.58
CA ILE A 178 9.82 -1.91 -0.67
C ILE A 178 9.86 -1.34 -2.09
N TYR A 179 8.70 -1.18 -2.73
CA TYR A 179 8.61 -0.44 -3.99
C TYR A 179 8.63 1.07 -3.72
N GLY A 180 9.83 1.61 -3.53
CA GLY A 180 10.08 3.04 -3.35
C GLY A 180 10.66 3.71 -4.60
N ASN A 181 11.03 4.98 -4.45
CA ASN A 181 11.64 5.77 -5.54
C ASN A 181 12.95 5.14 -6.06
N GLU A 182 13.72 4.49 -5.20
CA GLU A 182 14.97 3.83 -5.56
C GLU A 182 14.71 2.65 -6.49
N THR A 183 13.79 1.74 -6.12
CA THR A 183 13.38 0.60 -6.93
C THR A 183 12.77 1.04 -8.26
N LYS A 184 11.90 2.09 -8.24
CA LYS A 184 11.32 2.65 -9.44
C LYS A 184 12.37 3.18 -10.41
N LYS A 185 13.32 3.97 -9.92
CA LYS A 185 14.44 4.49 -10.73
C LYS A 185 15.30 3.35 -11.30
N ALA A 186 15.54 2.31 -10.52
CA ALA A 186 16.31 1.15 -10.96
C ALA A 186 15.61 0.39 -12.09
N LEU A 187 14.29 0.19 -12.03
CA LEU A 187 13.50 -0.42 -13.11
C LEU A 187 13.53 0.43 -14.38
N VAL A 188 13.48 1.76 -14.27
CA VAL A 188 13.63 2.66 -15.43
C VAL A 188 15.05 2.58 -16.00
N LYS A 189 16.09 2.54 -15.18
CA LYS A 189 17.49 2.34 -15.64
C LYS A 189 17.64 1.00 -16.38
N GLY A 190 17.05 -0.07 -15.85
CA GLY A 190 17.01 -1.36 -16.55
C GLY A 190 16.36 -1.24 -17.94
N LEU A 191 15.20 -0.57 -18.03
CA LEU A 191 14.52 -0.36 -19.32
C LEU A 191 15.37 0.46 -20.29
N GLN A 192 15.97 1.56 -19.85
CA GLN A 192 16.85 2.40 -20.68
C GLN A 192 18.07 1.60 -21.18
N THR A 193 18.66 0.78 -20.30
CA THR A 193 19.78 -0.11 -20.65
C THR A 193 19.37 -1.11 -21.73
N GLU A 194 18.22 -1.76 -21.57
CA GLU A 194 17.75 -2.76 -22.53
C GLU A 194 17.36 -2.12 -23.88
N LEU A 195 16.72 -0.95 -23.87
CA LEU A 195 16.41 -0.19 -25.10
C LEU A 195 17.70 0.21 -25.84
N ASN A 196 18.75 0.61 -25.12
CA ASN A 196 20.05 0.91 -25.72
C ASN A 196 20.68 -0.34 -26.30
N LYS A 197 20.71 -1.44 -25.52
CA LYS A 197 21.39 -2.69 -25.89
C LYS A 197 20.73 -3.40 -27.07
N GLN A 198 19.39 -3.47 -27.08
CA GLN A 198 18.64 -4.25 -28.06
C GLN A 198 18.25 -3.44 -29.31
N PHE A 199 18.09 -2.11 -29.17
CA PHE A 199 17.56 -1.25 -30.23
C PHE A 199 18.44 -0.04 -30.56
N GLY A 200 19.60 0.10 -29.92
CA GLY A 200 20.53 1.19 -30.22
C GLY A 200 19.99 2.60 -29.90
N SER A 201 19.11 2.72 -28.90
CA SER A 201 18.33 3.95 -28.64
C SER A 201 19.14 5.14 -28.13
N LYS A 202 20.40 4.93 -27.69
CA LYS A 202 21.32 5.96 -27.19
C LYS A 202 20.75 6.83 -26.06
N LEU A 203 19.95 6.23 -25.16
CA LEU A 203 19.36 6.91 -24.01
C LEU A 203 20.41 7.15 -22.91
N ALA A 204 20.30 8.26 -22.20
CA ALA A 204 20.92 8.40 -20.88
C ALA A 204 20.28 7.40 -19.91
N VAL A 205 21.10 6.63 -19.19
CA VAL A 205 20.63 5.67 -18.18
C VAL A 205 20.54 6.37 -16.83
N ASP A 206 19.58 7.33 -16.72
CA ASP A 206 19.40 8.22 -15.58
C ASP A 206 18.30 7.78 -14.61
N GLY A 207 17.47 6.80 -15.03
CA GLY A 207 16.33 6.36 -14.25
C GLY A 207 15.12 7.29 -14.30
N ILE A 208 15.06 8.19 -15.29
CA ILE A 208 13.95 9.12 -15.52
C ILE A 208 13.18 8.68 -16.77
N PHE A 209 11.91 8.32 -16.62
CA PHE A 209 11.05 8.03 -17.76
C PHE A 209 10.59 9.32 -18.41
N GLY A 210 11.49 9.97 -19.16
CA GLY A 210 11.25 11.21 -19.90
C GLY A 210 10.83 10.99 -21.35
N THR A 211 10.76 12.07 -22.12
CA THR A 211 10.34 12.07 -23.54
C THR A 211 11.21 11.15 -24.40
N ASN A 212 12.54 11.14 -24.18
CA ASN A 212 13.44 10.29 -24.95
C ASN A 212 13.17 8.80 -24.70
N THR A 213 13.01 8.41 -23.43
CA THR A 213 12.65 7.03 -23.07
C THR A 213 11.30 6.64 -23.65
N TYR A 214 10.28 7.53 -23.54
CA TYR A 214 8.96 7.32 -24.15
C TYR A 214 9.06 7.06 -25.66
N ASN A 215 9.83 7.89 -26.39
CA ASN A 215 9.98 7.77 -27.84
C ASN A 215 10.72 6.48 -28.26
N ALA A 216 11.64 6.00 -27.45
CA ALA A 216 12.41 4.79 -27.66
C ALA A 216 11.62 3.51 -27.36
N CYS A 217 10.50 3.58 -26.62
CA CYS A 217 9.69 2.42 -26.29
C CYS A 217 9.12 1.75 -27.56
N ILE A 218 9.19 0.43 -27.56
CA ILE A 218 8.70 -0.47 -28.62
C ILE A 218 7.33 -1.07 -28.22
N ASN A 219 6.70 -1.78 -29.12
CA ASN A 219 5.52 -2.58 -28.80
C ASN A 219 5.95 -3.96 -28.30
N VAL A 220 5.54 -4.30 -27.06
CA VAL A 220 5.74 -5.64 -26.46
C VAL A 220 4.38 -6.30 -26.27
N ARG A 221 4.25 -7.55 -26.69
CA ARG A 221 2.99 -8.29 -26.69
C ARG A 221 3.24 -9.77 -26.45
N LYS A 222 2.17 -10.52 -26.28
CA LYS A 222 2.19 -11.98 -26.13
C LYS A 222 3.14 -12.66 -27.13
N GLY A 223 3.98 -13.55 -26.62
CA GLY A 223 5.05 -14.20 -27.34
C GLY A 223 6.41 -13.50 -27.27
N ALA A 224 6.48 -12.28 -26.70
CA ALA A 224 7.75 -11.62 -26.43
C ALA A 224 8.45 -12.26 -25.22
N GLU A 225 9.79 -12.31 -25.28
CA GLU A 225 10.63 -12.89 -24.21
C GLU A 225 11.82 -11.96 -23.90
N GLY A 226 12.41 -12.16 -22.73
CA GLY A 226 13.66 -11.50 -22.32
C GLY A 226 13.48 -10.37 -21.31
N ASN A 227 14.54 -9.56 -21.17
CA ASN A 227 14.63 -8.60 -20.07
C ASN A 227 13.61 -7.46 -20.11
N ILE A 228 13.18 -7.01 -21.29
CA ILE A 228 12.13 -5.97 -21.39
C ILE A 228 10.81 -6.52 -20.87
N THR A 229 10.46 -7.75 -21.22
CA THR A 229 9.27 -8.45 -20.69
C THR A 229 9.39 -8.63 -19.19
N TRP A 230 10.54 -9.05 -18.69
CA TRP A 230 10.83 -9.17 -17.25
C TRP A 230 10.63 -7.84 -16.51
N LEU A 231 11.10 -6.72 -17.07
CA LEU A 231 10.94 -5.37 -16.50
C LEU A 231 9.47 -4.94 -16.47
N ILE A 232 8.69 -5.24 -17.51
CA ILE A 232 7.24 -5.00 -17.57
C ILE A 232 6.54 -5.79 -16.46
N GLN A 233 6.83 -7.09 -16.34
CA GLN A 233 6.28 -7.96 -15.30
C GLN A 233 6.68 -7.49 -13.90
N SER A 234 7.93 -7.10 -13.70
CA SER A 234 8.42 -6.55 -12.44
C SER A 234 7.67 -5.28 -12.05
N MET A 235 7.41 -4.38 -12.99
CA MET A 235 6.58 -3.20 -12.74
C MET A 235 5.13 -3.55 -12.41
N LEU A 236 4.54 -4.54 -13.08
CA LEU A 236 3.19 -5.02 -12.75
C LEU A 236 3.13 -5.59 -11.33
N ILE A 237 4.13 -6.39 -10.93
CA ILE A 237 4.25 -6.90 -9.55
C ILE A 237 4.34 -5.73 -8.55
N CYS A 238 5.19 -4.73 -8.83
CA CYS A 238 5.29 -3.53 -8.02
C CYS A 238 3.98 -2.71 -7.95
N LYS A 239 3.08 -2.90 -8.91
CA LYS A 239 1.72 -2.32 -8.94
C LYS A 239 0.64 -3.33 -8.50
N LEU A 240 1.04 -4.36 -7.76
CA LEU A 240 0.19 -5.34 -7.09
C LEU A 240 -0.57 -6.28 -8.04
N PHE A 241 -0.06 -6.54 -9.24
CA PHE A 241 -0.59 -7.61 -10.07
C PHE A 241 0.03 -8.95 -9.67
N ASN A 242 -0.80 -9.95 -9.48
CA ASN A 242 -0.34 -11.29 -9.10
C ASN A 242 0.11 -12.09 -10.34
N ILE A 243 1.35 -11.85 -10.76
CA ILE A 243 2.03 -12.55 -11.85
C ILE A 243 3.46 -12.89 -11.43
N ASN A 244 4.16 -13.68 -12.25
CA ASN A 244 5.58 -13.94 -12.10
C ASN A 244 6.40 -13.07 -13.08
N ALA A 245 7.60 -12.65 -12.66
CA ALA A 245 8.58 -12.00 -13.53
C ALA A 245 9.53 -13.08 -14.10
N ASP A 246 9.03 -13.87 -15.04
CA ASP A 246 9.77 -14.94 -15.71
C ASP A 246 10.41 -14.51 -17.03
N GLY A 247 10.10 -13.30 -17.49
CA GLY A 247 10.59 -12.77 -18.76
C GLY A 247 9.83 -13.31 -19.98
N ILE A 248 8.72 -14.05 -19.80
CA ILE A 248 7.91 -14.63 -20.88
C ILE A 248 6.55 -13.95 -20.92
N PHE A 249 6.24 -13.24 -21.99
CA PHE A 249 4.94 -12.60 -22.16
C PHE A 249 3.87 -13.63 -22.54
N GLY A 250 3.42 -14.38 -21.54
CA GLY A 250 2.39 -15.41 -21.67
C GLY A 250 0.96 -14.85 -21.46
N PRO A 251 -0.06 -15.74 -21.39
CA PRO A 251 -1.46 -15.35 -21.18
C PRO A 251 -1.69 -14.59 -19.87
N ALA A 252 -0.99 -14.96 -18.79
CA ALA A 252 -1.10 -14.27 -17.50
C ALA A 252 -0.62 -12.80 -17.59
N THR A 253 0.52 -12.56 -18.25
CA THR A 253 1.04 -11.22 -18.50
C THR A 253 0.09 -10.41 -19.39
N GLU A 254 -0.46 -11.02 -20.47
CA GLU A 254 -1.43 -10.36 -21.34
C GLU A 254 -2.69 -9.93 -20.56
N SER A 255 -3.23 -10.82 -19.71
CA SER A 255 -4.40 -10.52 -18.87
C SER A 255 -4.11 -9.39 -17.90
N ALA A 256 -2.95 -9.41 -17.23
CA ALA A 256 -2.52 -8.35 -16.32
C ALA A 256 -2.36 -7.00 -17.03
N ILE A 257 -1.82 -6.98 -18.25
CA ILE A 257 -1.69 -5.76 -19.06
C ILE A 257 -3.07 -5.22 -19.46
N ARG A 258 -4.01 -6.06 -19.91
CA ARG A 258 -5.38 -5.62 -20.24
C ARG A 258 -6.07 -5.00 -19.03
N GLU A 259 -5.93 -5.61 -17.87
CA GLU A 259 -6.49 -5.09 -16.63
C GLU A 259 -5.79 -3.78 -16.21
N PHE A 260 -4.46 -3.70 -16.31
CA PHE A 260 -3.70 -2.46 -16.08
C PHE A 260 -4.17 -1.34 -17.02
N GLN A 261 -4.33 -1.62 -18.30
CA GLN A 261 -4.83 -0.68 -19.31
C GLN A 261 -6.23 -0.18 -18.95
N LYS A 262 -7.14 -1.09 -18.56
CA LYS A 262 -8.49 -0.77 -18.10
C LYS A 262 -8.46 0.22 -16.92
N ARG A 263 -7.71 -0.10 -15.86
CA ARG A 263 -7.57 0.75 -14.66
C ARG A 263 -7.00 2.14 -14.96
N ASN A 264 -6.22 2.27 -16.05
CA ASN A 264 -5.55 3.52 -16.43
C ASN A 264 -6.21 4.26 -17.60
N GLY A 265 -7.40 3.84 -18.06
CA GLY A 265 -8.12 4.49 -19.16
C GLY A 265 -7.44 4.37 -20.52
N LEU A 266 -6.71 3.27 -20.73
CA LEU A 266 -6.04 2.94 -21.99
C LEU A 266 -6.85 1.93 -22.81
N SER A 267 -6.56 1.81 -24.10
CA SER A 267 -7.07 0.73 -24.95
C SER A 267 -6.64 -0.63 -24.37
N GLN A 268 -7.61 -1.53 -24.15
CA GLN A 268 -7.39 -2.85 -23.52
C GLN A 268 -6.95 -3.88 -24.59
N ASP A 269 -5.90 -3.56 -25.35
CA ASP A 269 -5.40 -4.39 -26.45
C ASP A 269 -4.38 -5.46 -26.02
N GLY A 270 -3.92 -5.40 -24.75
CA GLY A 270 -2.91 -6.32 -24.22
C GLY A 270 -1.50 -6.05 -24.78
N ILE A 271 -1.28 -4.94 -25.47
CA ILE A 271 0.01 -4.55 -26.03
C ILE A 271 0.63 -3.45 -25.16
N VAL A 272 1.87 -3.65 -24.74
CA VAL A 272 2.63 -2.62 -24.04
C VAL A 272 3.29 -1.70 -25.07
N GLY A 273 2.53 -0.73 -25.56
CA GLY A 273 3.02 0.37 -26.39
C GLY A 273 3.45 1.56 -25.55
N LYS A 274 3.89 2.65 -26.21
CA LYS A 274 4.45 3.85 -25.55
C LYS A 274 3.57 4.41 -24.43
N ASN A 275 2.25 4.48 -24.64
CA ASN A 275 1.30 4.98 -23.65
C ASN A 275 1.20 4.03 -22.43
N THR A 276 1.20 2.72 -22.67
CA THR A 276 1.20 1.71 -21.61
C THR A 276 2.51 1.75 -20.82
N PHE A 277 3.67 1.82 -21.49
CA PHE A 277 4.95 2.04 -20.84
C PHE A 277 4.95 3.32 -19.98
N SER A 278 4.45 4.42 -20.53
CA SER A 278 4.40 5.69 -19.81
C SER A 278 3.58 5.59 -18.51
N LYS A 279 2.43 4.94 -18.54
CA LYS A 279 1.60 4.73 -17.35
C LYS A 279 2.22 3.72 -16.37
N LEU A 280 2.96 2.75 -16.88
CA LEU A 280 3.54 1.70 -16.07
C LEU A 280 4.79 2.18 -15.33
N PHE A 281 5.66 2.98 -15.98
CA PHE A 281 6.99 3.39 -15.49
C PHE A 281 7.06 4.83 -14.95
N LYS A 282 6.05 5.66 -15.15
CA LYS A 282 5.92 6.99 -14.50
C LYS A 282 5.21 6.87 -13.15
#